data_3be679aa1f7b153da4e59ea7896e8e32
#
_entry.id   3be679aa1f7b153da4e59ea7896e8e32
#
_cell.length_a   1.000
_cell.length_b   1.000
_cell.length_c   1.000
_cell.angle_alpha   90.00
_cell.angle_beta   90.00
_cell.angle_gamma   90.00
#
_symmetry.space_group_name_H-M   'P 1'
#
loop_
_entity.id
_entity.type
_entity.pdbx_description
1 polymer ?
#
loop_
_entity_poly.entity_id
_entity_poly.type
_entity_poly.pdbx_seq_one_letter_code
_entity_poly.pdbx_strand_id
1 'polypeptide(L)'
;AAGFHSMWCGDHVCMPRTTLRPHVANASGTRAYQERHEMMDAAVSMSAVAACTQSLRVATGVLISPYRNPLHDARQFACIDVLSEGRLILGVGAGWAEEEFTALGVPFAERGKRTEECIQIYKRAWSEDPVAFEGKHYHFENLSMDPKPLQSPRPPIIYGGVSPAGARRAARYCDGFYPMFFDPYADTFRYGPLQHIIRQELDALERKTDSFAMFAAASMRLTNANDPLSQQKQRPVCTGTPEQVLEDLNHFALAGYSLVAGIFDCPSGEPEEYEEQVEWFGHEVISRAKAIKPEGGWRSPG
;
A
#
# COMPACT_ATOMS: atom_id res chain seq x y z
N ALA A 1 20.41 7.97 9.19
CA ALA A 1 19.06 7.56 8.75
C ALA A 1 18.96 7.74 7.23
N ALA A 2 18.52 6.70 6.50
CA ALA A 2 18.49 6.68 5.03
C ALA A 2 17.44 7.65 4.40
N GLY A 3 16.62 8.33 5.21
CA GLY A 3 15.71 9.38 4.75
C GLY A 3 14.43 8.93 4.05
N PHE A 4 14.08 7.65 4.12
CA PHE A 4 12.80 7.13 3.61
C PHE A 4 11.60 7.79 4.29
N HIS A 5 10.51 7.92 3.53
CA HIS A 5 9.26 8.50 4.02
C HIS A 5 8.46 7.52 4.89
N SER A 6 8.39 6.25 4.47
CA SER A 6 7.53 5.25 5.11
C SER A 6 8.04 3.83 4.91
N MET A 7 7.71 2.94 5.86
CA MET A 7 7.87 1.50 5.77
C MET A 7 6.49 0.86 5.55
N TRP A 8 6.41 -0.10 4.63
CA TRP A 8 5.17 -0.77 4.21
C TRP A 8 5.23 -2.26 4.50
N CYS A 9 4.27 -2.77 5.26
CA CYS A 9 4.14 -4.19 5.59
C CYS A 9 3.02 -4.83 4.75
N GLY A 10 3.32 -5.98 4.16
CA GLY A 10 2.30 -6.87 3.60
C GLY A 10 1.46 -7.52 4.70
N ASP A 11 0.34 -8.13 4.31
CA ASP A 11 -0.56 -8.81 5.24
C ASP A 11 -1.11 -10.10 4.61
N HIS A 12 -0.78 -11.22 5.25
CA HIS A 12 -1.41 -12.52 5.06
C HIS A 12 -1.43 -13.26 6.39
N VAL A 13 -2.54 -13.90 6.73
CA VAL A 13 -2.64 -14.75 7.93
C VAL A 13 -2.04 -16.11 7.66
N CYS A 14 -2.27 -16.65 6.46
CA CYS A 14 -1.70 -17.89 5.99
C CYS A 14 -1.56 -17.88 4.47
N MET A 15 -0.46 -18.46 3.96
CA MET A 15 -0.24 -18.57 2.53
C MET A 15 -0.57 -19.98 2.04
N PRO A 16 -1.42 -20.12 1.01
CA PRO A 16 -1.67 -21.42 0.41
C PRO A 16 -0.40 -21.93 -0.31
N ARG A 17 -0.09 -23.22 -0.15
CA ARG A 17 1.01 -23.86 -0.90
C ARG A 17 0.70 -23.98 -2.40
N THR A 18 -0.57 -24.03 -2.74
CA THR A 18 -1.06 -24.06 -4.13
C THR A 18 -2.18 -23.05 -4.24
N THR A 19 -2.12 -22.17 -5.22
CA THR A 19 -3.14 -21.15 -5.46
C THR A 19 -4.04 -21.53 -6.63
N LEU A 20 -5.35 -21.36 -6.48
CA LEU A 20 -6.34 -21.54 -7.55
C LEU A 20 -6.26 -20.42 -8.60
N ARG A 21 -5.71 -19.27 -8.21
CA ARG A 21 -5.57 -18.09 -9.08
C ARG A 21 -4.17 -17.52 -8.98
N PRO A 22 -3.56 -17.09 -10.08
CA PRO A 22 -2.28 -16.41 -10.03
C PRO A 22 -2.43 -15.07 -9.27
N HIS A 23 -1.39 -14.69 -8.57
CA HIS A 23 -1.33 -13.37 -7.96
C HIS A 23 -1.39 -12.28 -9.04
N VAL A 24 -2.13 -11.20 -8.78
CA VAL A 24 -2.35 -10.10 -9.74
C VAL A 24 -1.08 -9.41 -10.22
N ALA A 25 -0.02 -9.45 -9.41
CA ALA A 25 1.31 -8.95 -9.78
C ALA A 25 2.12 -9.91 -10.63
N ASN A 26 1.62 -11.13 -10.88
CA ASN A 26 2.32 -12.18 -11.59
C ASN A 26 1.64 -12.48 -12.93
N ALA A 27 1.71 -11.56 -13.87
CA ALA A 27 1.13 -11.73 -15.20
C ALA A 27 1.74 -12.91 -15.98
N SER A 28 2.97 -13.32 -15.65
CA SER A 28 3.65 -14.48 -16.28
C SER A 28 3.34 -15.81 -15.59
N GLY A 29 2.70 -15.82 -14.45
CA GLY A 29 2.42 -17.04 -13.68
C GLY A 29 3.67 -17.73 -13.09
N THR A 30 4.85 -17.14 -13.24
CA THR A 30 6.15 -17.78 -12.92
C THR A 30 6.71 -17.47 -11.54
N ARG A 31 6.20 -16.48 -10.82
CA ARG A 31 6.49 -16.33 -9.38
C ARG A 31 5.44 -17.11 -8.60
N ALA A 32 5.68 -18.40 -8.40
CA ALA A 32 5.14 -19.03 -7.22
C ALA A 32 5.54 -18.17 -6.02
N TYR A 33 4.58 -17.76 -5.21
CA TYR A 33 4.90 -17.39 -3.83
C TYR A 33 5.72 -18.55 -3.29
N GLN A 34 6.93 -18.26 -2.82
CA GLN A 34 7.82 -19.30 -2.32
C GLN A 34 7.08 -20.11 -1.26
N GLU A 35 7.28 -21.41 -1.20
CA GLU A 35 6.61 -22.32 -0.27
C GLU A 35 6.76 -21.94 1.22
N ARG A 36 7.69 -21.03 1.52
CA ARG A 36 7.87 -20.40 2.83
C ARG A 36 7.83 -18.89 2.65
N HIS A 37 6.75 -18.29 3.11
CA HIS A 37 6.64 -16.83 3.23
C HIS A 37 6.78 -16.49 4.72
N GLU A 38 7.99 -16.17 5.12
CA GLU A 38 8.26 -15.65 6.46
C GLU A 38 7.79 -14.18 6.51
N MET A 39 6.48 -14.01 6.64
CA MET A 39 5.87 -12.69 6.77
C MET A 39 5.40 -12.51 8.23
N MET A 40 5.99 -11.56 8.91
CA MET A 40 5.53 -11.17 10.24
C MET A 40 4.18 -10.46 10.13
N ASP A 41 3.35 -10.59 11.17
CA ASP A 41 2.09 -9.84 11.27
C ASP A 41 2.35 -8.33 11.11
N ALA A 42 1.54 -7.69 10.26
CA ALA A 42 1.72 -6.29 9.90
C ALA A 42 1.63 -5.35 11.11
N ALA A 43 0.67 -5.57 12.00
CA ALA A 43 0.49 -4.71 13.17
C ALA A 43 1.62 -4.88 14.19
N VAL A 44 2.14 -6.11 14.36
CA VAL A 44 3.30 -6.38 15.21
C VAL A 44 4.54 -5.68 14.66
N SER A 45 4.82 -5.84 13.36
CA SER A 45 5.96 -5.20 12.69
C SER A 45 5.88 -3.68 12.76
N MET A 46 4.70 -3.11 12.46
CA MET A 46 4.49 -1.67 12.52
C MET A 46 4.65 -1.10 13.92
N SER A 47 4.18 -1.81 14.95
CA SER A 47 4.36 -1.40 16.35
C SER A 47 5.82 -1.38 16.77
N ALA A 48 6.60 -2.39 16.37
CA ALA A 48 8.03 -2.44 16.64
C ALA A 48 8.77 -1.28 15.96
N VAL A 49 8.50 -1.02 14.68
CA VAL A 49 9.13 0.08 13.94
C VAL A 49 8.69 1.45 14.46
N ALA A 50 7.42 1.61 14.83
CA ALA A 50 6.91 2.85 15.43
C ALA A 50 7.65 3.20 16.73
N ALA A 51 7.94 2.19 17.56
CA ALA A 51 8.65 2.37 18.83
C ALA A 51 10.16 2.68 18.64
N CYS A 52 10.77 2.19 17.54
CA CYS A 52 12.20 2.36 17.27
C CYS A 52 12.54 3.56 16.38
N THR A 53 11.53 4.27 15.85
CA THR A 53 11.72 5.39 14.92
C THR A 53 10.95 6.63 15.35
N GLN A 54 11.39 7.82 14.92
CA GLN A 54 10.75 9.08 15.29
C GLN A 54 10.03 9.75 14.10
N SER A 55 10.49 9.56 12.87
CA SER A 55 9.95 10.25 11.69
C SER A 55 9.44 9.32 10.59
N LEU A 56 9.82 8.05 10.62
CA LEU A 56 9.38 7.07 9.61
C LEU A 56 7.89 6.76 9.79
N ARG A 57 7.10 6.97 8.75
CA ARG A 57 5.69 6.53 8.75
C ARG A 57 5.61 5.02 8.67
N VAL A 58 4.58 4.45 9.27
CA VAL A 58 4.30 3.02 9.24
C VAL A 58 3.01 2.76 8.48
N ALA A 59 3.05 1.81 7.54
CA ALA A 59 1.96 1.57 6.61
C ALA A 59 1.71 0.09 6.36
N THR A 60 0.46 -0.27 6.06
CA THR A 60 0.13 -1.58 5.49
C THR A 60 0.05 -1.51 3.97
N GLY A 61 0.66 -2.45 3.28
CA GLY A 61 0.66 -2.50 1.82
C GLY A 61 0.30 -3.86 1.24
N VAL A 62 -0.94 -4.33 1.50
CA VAL A 62 -2.12 -3.77 2.16
C VAL A 62 -2.71 -4.72 3.21
N LEU A 63 -3.40 -4.18 4.21
CA LEU A 63 -4.22 -4.99 5.13
C LEU A 63 -5.36 -5.64 4.36
N ILE A 64 -5.53 -6.95 4.50
CA ILE A 64 -6.66 -7.66 3.89
C ILE A 64 -7.85 -7.62 4.86
N SER A 65 -8.61 -6.52 4.78
CA SER A 65 -9.67 -6.21 5.76
C SER A 65 -10.81 -7.22 5.84
N PRO A 66 -11.31 -7.86 4.76
CA PRO A 66 -12.58 -8.58 4.79
C PRO A 66 -12.59 -9.87 5.61
N TYR A 67 -11.45 -10.43 5.96
CA TYR A 67 -11.42 -11.60 6.83
C TYR A 67 -11.04 -11.31 8.29
N ARG A 68 -10.94 -10.03 8.63
CA ARG A 68 -10.68 -9.56 9.99
C ARG A 68 -11.96 -8.99 10.61
N ASN A 69 -11.97 -8.87 11.94
CA ASN A 69 -13.03 -8.13 12.61
C ASN A 69 -12.70 -6.62 12.55
N PRO A 70 -13.52 -5.78 11.91
CA PRO A 70 -13.19 -4.38 11.69
C PRO A 70 -13.11 -3.54 12.98
N LEU A 71 -13.79 -3.91 14.06
CA LEU A 71 -13.66 -3.23 15.35
C LEU A 71 -12.30 -3.53 16.00
N HIS A 72 -11.84 -4.80 15.89
CA HIS A 72 -10.52 -5.17 16.36
C HIS A 72 -9.43 -4.42 15.61
N ASP A 73 -9.51 -4.40 14.27
CA ASP A 73 -8.56 -3.66 13.43
C ASP A 73 -8.58 -2.16 13.74
N ALA A 74 -9.77 -1.55 13.80
CA ALA A 74 -9.90 -0.12 14.11
C ALA A 74 -9.19 0.25 15.41
N ARG A 75 -9.36 -0.55 16.47
CA ARG A 75 -8.68 -0.35 17.74
C ARG A 75 -7.17 -0.56 17.63
N GLN A 76 -6.75 -1.63 17.00
CA GLN A 76 -5.33 -1.98 16.83
C GLN A 76 -4.56 -0.88 16.09
N PHE A 77 -5.11 -0.41 14.96
CA PHE A 77 -4.48 0.65 14.18
C PHE A 77 -4.58 2.03 14.84
N ALA A 78 -5.62 2.30 15.62
CA ALA A 78 -5.63 3.50 16.47
C ALA A 78 -4.51 3.48 17.51
N CYS A 79 -4.25 2.34 18.15
CA CYS A 79 -3.12 2.19 19.06
C CYS A 79 -1.77 2.41 18.34
N ILE A 80 -1.60 1.89 17.12
CA ILE A 80 -0.39 2.09 16.33
C ILE A 80 -0.22 3.59 15.98
N ASP A 81 -1.31 4.28 15.67
CA ASP A 81 -1.26 5.72 15.41
C ASP A 81 -0.81 6.51 16.63
N VAL A 82 -1.32 6.16 17.81
CA VAL A 82 -0.88 6.75 19.07
C VAL A 82 0.60 6.44 19.36
N LEU A 83 1.01 5.17 19.26
CA LEU A 83 2.39 4.75 19.48
C LEU A 83 3.38 5.40 18.51
N SER A 84 2.95 5.63 17.28
CA SER A 84 3.76 6.28 16.25
C SER A 84 3.67 7.81 16.26
N GLU A 85 2.96 8.41 17.22
CA GLU A 85 2.75 9.87 17.26
C GLU A 85 2.14 10.42 15.94
N GLY A 86 1.11 9.73 15.42
CA GLY A 86 0.39 10.18 14.23
C GLY A 86 1.09 9.85 12.90
N ARG A 87 1.87 8.76 12.81
CA ARG A 87 2.60 8.37 11.59
C ARG A 87 1.97 7.20 10.84
N LEU A 88 0.78 6.72 11.22
CA LEU A 88 0.09 5.63 10.55
C LEU A 88 -0.43 6.03 9.17
N ILE A 89 -0.29 5.12 8.19
CA ILE A 89 -1.01 5.09 6.93
C ILE A 89 -1.68 3.72 6.82
N LEU A 90 -3.02 3.66 6.74
CA LEU A 90 -3.71 2.39 6.60
C LEU A 90 -3.98 2.06 5.13
N GLY A 91 -3.16 1.22 4.54
CA GLY A 91 -3.45 0.62 3.24
C GLY A 91 -4.39 -0.57 3.40
N VAL A 92 -5.49 -0.62 2.67
CA VAL A 92 -6.50 -1.67 2.74
C VAL A 92 -6.73 -2.33 1.39
N GLY A 93 -7.04 -3.62 1.38
CA GLY A 93 -7.35 -4.37 0.17
C GLY A 93 -8.41 -5.43 0.38
N ALA A 94 -8.99 -5.91 -0.73
CA ALA A 94 -10.01 -6.96 -0.67
C ALA A 94 -9.45 -8.38 -0.61
N GLY A 95 -8.14 -8.57 -0.82
CA GLY A 95 -7.53 -9.90 -0.89
C GLY A 95 -7.74 -10.62 -2.23
N TRP A 96 -6.92 -11.63 -2.48
CA TRP A 96 -6.87 -12.38 -3.74
C TRP A 96 -6.86 -13.90 -3.58
N ALA A 97 -6.30 -14.43 -2.49
CA ALA A 97 -6.13 -15.86 -2.25
C ALA A 97 -7.43 -16.45 -1.69
N GLU A 98 -8.23 -17.09 -2.53
CA GLU A 98 -9.52 -17.70 -2.15
C GLU A 98 -9.36 -18.79 -1.09
N GLU A 99 -8.22 -19.49 -1.12
CA GLU A 99 -7.87 -20.52 -0.14
C GLU A 99 -7.68 -19.98 1.27
N GLU A 100 -7.09 -18.79 1.38
CA GLU A 100 -6.93 -18.10 2.66
C GLU A 100 -8.30 -17.68 3.24
N PHE A 101 -9.19 -17.15 2.39
CA PHE A 101 -10.58 -16.85 2.79
C PHE A 101 -11.32 -18.09 3.28
N THR A 102 -11.15 -19.22 2.58
CA THR A 102 -11.75 -20.49 2.97
C THR A 102 -11.25 -20.96 4.32
N ALA A 103 -9.92 -20.90 4.54
CA ALA A 103 -9.31 -21.28 5.82
C ALA A 103 -9.78 -20.40 6.98
N LEU A 104 -10.06 -19.13 6.71
CA LEU A 104 -10.55 -18.17 7.71
C LEU A 104 -12.08 -18.12 7.84
N GLY A 105 -12.81 -18.97 7.09
CA GLY A 105 -14.26 -19.08 7.17
C GLY A 105 -15.02 -17.88 6.59
N VAL A 106 -14.42 -17.12 5.68
CA VAL A 106 -15.03 -15.92 5.07
C VAL A 106 -15.35 -16.18 3.60
N PRO A 107 -16.60 -15.91 3.15
CA PRO A 107 -16.97 -16.07 1.74
C PRO A 107 -16.16 -15.16 0.81
N PHE A 108 -15.35 -15.73 -0.07
CA PHE A 108 -14.49 -14.99 -1.00
C PHE A 108 -15.28 -14.05 -1.93
N ALA A 109 -16.48 -14.46 -2.36
CA ALA A 109 -17.35 -13.65 -3.24
C ALA A 109 -17.81 -12.33 -2.58
N GLU A 110 -17.87 -12.28 -1.25
CA GLU A 110 -18.33 -11.10 -0.50
C GLU A 110 -17.19 -10.11 -0.17
N ARG A 111 -15.91 -10.47 -0.42
CA ARG A 111 -14.73 -9.71 0.03
C ARG A 111 -14.79 -8.23 -0.31
N GLY A 112 -15.27 -7.87 -1.50
CA GLY A 112 -15.36 -6.48 -1.92
C GLY A 112 -16.36 -5.66 -1.10
N LYS A 113 -17.52 -6.21 -0.79
CA LYS A 113 -18.56 -5.55 0.03
C LYS A 113 -18.17 -5.48 1.49
N ARG A 114 -17.58 -6.56 2.02
CA ARG A 114 -17.01 -6.56 3.37
C ARG A 114 -15.95 -5.48 3.53
N THR A 115 -15.04 -5.31 2.55
CA THR A 115 -14.04 -4.23 2.58
C THR A 115 -14.67 -2.85 2.62
N GLU A 116 -15.76 -2.61 1.87
CA GLU A 116 -16.48 -1.33 1.91
C GLU A 116 -17.03 -1.02 3.30
N GLU A 117 -17.63 -2.01 3.96
CA GLU A 117 -18.13 -1.86 5.34
C GLU A 117 -16.98 -1.69 6.34
N CYS A 118 -15.89 -2.47 6.23
CA CYS A 118 -14.71 -2.32 7.08
C CYS A 118 -14.15 -0.89 7.04
N ILE A 119 -13.97 -0.32 5.83
CA ILE A 119 -13.45 1.04 5.68
C ILE A 119 -14.38 2.06 6.36
N GLN A 120 -15.69 1.93 6.22
CA GLN A 120 -16.63 2.81 6.86
C GLN A 120 -16.62 2.67 8.38
N ILE A 121 -16.50 1.44 8.89
CA ILE A 121 -16.36 1.16 10.33
C ILE A 121 -15.09 1.78 10.88
N TYR A 122 -13.92 1.65 10.19
CA TYR A 122 -12.69 2.31 10.62
C TYR A 122 -12.87 3.82 10.77
N LYS A 123 -13.48 4.46 9.77
CA LYS A 123 -13.73 5.90 9.81
C LYS A 123 -14.59 6.32 11.00
N ARG A 124 -15.71 5.62 11.21
CA ARG A 124 -16.63 5.91 12.33
C ARG A 124 -15.96 5.63 13.69
N ALA A 125 -15.32 4.48 13.82
CA ALA A 125 -14.63 4.08 15.04
C ALA A 125 -13.55 5.09 15.48
N TRP A 126 -12.91 5.76 14.51
CA TRP A 126 -11.86 6.75 14.78
C TRP A 126 -12.38 8.18 15.02
N SER A 127 -13.62 8.49 14.65
CA SER A 127 -14.12 9.87 14.70
C SER A 127 -15.41 10.05 15.49
N GLU A 128 -16.17 8.98 15.77
CA GLU A 128 -17.47 9.06 16.43
C GLU A 128 -17.42 8.49 17.85
N ASP A 129 -18.27 9.03 18.74
CA ASP A 129 -18.57 8.49 20.07
C ASP A 129 -19.96 8.90 20.50
N PRO A 130 -20.90 7.97 20.72
CA PRO A 130 -20.77 6.53 20.53
C PRO A 130 -20.65 6.12 19.07
N VAL A 131 -20.01 4.98 18.82
CA VAL A 131 -19.87 4.38 17.50
C VAL A 131 -21.06 3.48 17.21
N ALA A 132 -21.64 3.62 16.02
CA ALA A 132 -22.69 2.74 15.51
C ALA A 132 -22.46 2.45 14.02
N PHE A 133 -22.89 1.26 13.59
CA PHE A 133 -22.88 0.86 12.19
C PHE A 133 -24.03 -0.07 11.86
N GLU A 134 -24.70 0.18 10.74
CA GLU A 134 -25.72 -0.66 10.16
C GLU A 134 -25.31 -1.04 8.75
N GLY A 135 -24.97 -2.30 8.53
CA GLY A 135 -24.53 -2.85 7.25
C GLY A 135 -25.08 -4.25 7.01
N LYS A 136 -24.73 -4.82 5.86
CA LYS A 136 -25.10 -6.20 5.52
C LYS A 136 -24.33 -7.24 6.33
N HIS A 137 -23.04 -6.96 6.59
CA HIS A 137 -22.12 -7.92 7.21
C HIS A 137 -21.81 -7.60 8.66
N TYR A 138 -21.99 -6.34 9.06
CA TYR A 138 -21.72 -5.87 10.42
C TYR A 138 -22.86 -4.99 10.89
N HIS A 139 -23.28 -5.22 12.14
CA HIS A 139 -24.29 -4.41 12.81
C HIS A 139 -23.93 -4.26 14.27
N PHE A 140 -23.87 -3.04 14.75
CA PHE A 140 -23.66 -2.70 16.17
C PHE A 140 -24.07 -1.25 16.43
N GLU A 141 -24.40 -0.97 17.67
CA GLU A 141 -24.80 0.37 18.12
C GLU A 141 -24.29 0.65 19.53
N ASN A 142 -24.13 1.95 19.82
CA ASN A 142 -23.82 2.45 21.15
C ASN A 142 -22.52 1.88 21.76
N LEU A 143 -21.45 1.79 20.95
CA LEU A 143 -20.16 1.33 21.42
C LEU A 143 -19.24 2.51 21.72
N SER A 144 -18.44 2.41 22.79
CA SER A 144 -17.29 3.27 23.02
C SER A 144 -16.03 2.58 22.52
N MET A 145 -15.17 3.32 21.83
CA MET A 145 -13.92 2.79 21.28
C MET A 145 -12.76 3.76 21.51
N ASP A 146 -11.84 3.36 22.36
CA ASP A 146 -10.62 4.08 22.71
C ASP A 146 -9.39 3.17 22.62
N PRO A 147 -8.19 3.76 22.36
CA PRO A 147 -7.96 5.17 22.09
C PRO A 147 -8.47 5.59 20.71
N LYS A 148 -8.73 6.89 20.53
CA LYS A 148 -8.86 7.48 19.19
C LYS A 148 -7.46 7.70 18.61
N PRO A 149 -7.28 7.70 17.27
CA PRO A 149 -6.03 8.10 16.65
C PRO A 149 -5.64 9.54 16.98
N LEU A 150 -4.35 9.86 16.90
CA LEU A 150 -3.86 11.23 17.05
C LEU A 150 -4.03 12.05 15.78
N GLN A 151 -4.04 11.42 14.62
CA GLN A 151 -4.22 12.13 13.34
C GLN A 151 -5.65 12.67 13.19
N SER A 152 -5.78 13.93 12.80
CA SER A 152 -7.06 14.59 12.55
C SER A 152 -7.27 14.82 11.04
N PRO A 153 -8.44 14.50 10.48
CA PRO A 153 -9.61 13.91 11.16
C PRO A 153 -9.42 12.44 11.52
N ARG A 154 -8.44 11.75 10.96
CA ARG A 154 -8.07 10.34 11.16
C ARG A 154 -6.84 9.96 10.34
N PRO A 155 -6.21 8.80 10.56
CA PRO A 155 -5.18 8.26 9.66
C PRO A 155 -5.69 8.16 8.22
N PRO A 156 -4.84 8.44 7.20
CA PRO A 156 -5.21 8.27 5.81
C PRO A 156 -5.44 6.80 5.48
N ILE A 157 -6.49 6.51 4.71
CA ILE A 157 -6.82 5.16 4.23
C ILE A 157 -6.55 5.10 2.73
N ILE A 158 -5.65 4.19 2.33
CA ILE A 158 -5.25 3.99 0.93
C ILE A 158 -5.75 2.64 0.45
N TYR A 159 -6.44 2.58 -0.69
CA TYR A 159 -6.95 1.32 -1.23
C TYR A 159 -5.97 0.68 -2.21
N GLY A 160 -5.56 -0.56 -1.95
CA GLY A 160 -4.74 -1.35 -2.86
C GLY A 160 -5.58 -2.23 -3.79
N GLY A 161 -5.27 -2.18 -5.08
CA GLY A 161 -5.95 -3.03 -6.06
C GLY A 161 -5.64 -2.66 -7.51
N VAL A 162 -6.04 -3.55 -8.43
CA VAL A 162 -5.75 -3.45 -9.86
C VAL A 162 -7.01 -3.59 -10.73
N SER A 163 -8.19 -3.45 -10.14
CA SER A 163 -9.46 -3.65 -10.85
C SER A 163 -10.30 -2.36 -10.92
N PRO A 164 -11.17 -2.20 -11.95
CA PRO A 164 -12.12 -1.10 -12.03
C PRO A 164 -13.00 -0.95 -10.78
N ALA A 165 -13.45 -2.07 -10.20
CA ALA A 165 -14.23 -2.07 -8.96
C ALA A 165 -13.41 -1.57 -7.76
N GLY A 166 -12.12 -1.91 -7.70
CA GLY A 166 -11.18 -1.39 -6.70
C GLY A 166 -10.96 0.11 -6.84
N ALA A 167 -10.76 0.58 -8.07
CA ALA A 167 -10.60 2.01 -8.37
C ALA A 167 -11.82 2.85 -7.93
N ARG A 168 -13.04 2.38 -8.25
CA ARG A 168 -14.28 3.02 -7.78
C ARG A 168 -14.40 3.03 -6.26
N ARG A 169 -14.04 1.92 -5.60
CA ARG A 169 -14.04 1.81 -4.14
C ARG A 169 -13.06 2.78 -3.50
N ALA A 170 -11.85 2.88 -4.06
CA ALA A 170 -10.87 3.84 -3.62
C ALA A 170 -11.41 5.27 -3.67
N ALA A 171 -11.94 5.70 -4.81
CA ALA A 171 -12.48 7.04 -4.99
C ALA A 171 -13.65 7.35 -4.05
N ARG A 172 -14.52 6.37 -3.77
CA ARG A 172 -15.69 6.55 -2.91
C ARG A 172 -15.35 6.57 -1.41
N TYR A 173 -14.43 5.72 -0.99
CA TYR A 173 -14.26 5.43 0.43
C TYR A 173 -12.87 5.74 0.98
N CYS A 174 -11.86 6.01 0.15
CA CYS A 174 -10.48 6.17 0.61
C CYS A 174 -9.88 7.53 0.27
N ASP A 175 -8.66 7.76 0.76
CA ASP A 175 -7.90 9.00 0.56
C ASP A 175 -6.85 8.84 -0.54
N GLY A 176 -6.72 7.63 -1.08
CA GLY A 176 -5.79 7.35 -2.17
C GLY A 176 -5.93 5.93 -2.72
N PHE A 177 -5.16 5.67 -3.77
CA PHE A 177 -5.12 4.41 -4.49
C PHE A 177 -3.68 3.92 -4.67
N TYR A 178 -3.48 2.61 -4.51
CA TYR A 178 -2.20 1.93 -4.55
C TYR A 178 -2.26 0.70 -5.46
N PRO A 179 -2.03 0.85 -6.79
CA PRO A 179 -1.82 -0.29 -7.66
C PRO A 179 -0.47 -0.94 -7.36
N MET A 180 -0.45 -2.26 -7.26
CA MET A 180 0.80 -3.01 -7.03
C MET A 180 1.55 -3.21 -8.34
N PHE A 181 2.89 -3.09 -8.31
CA PHE A 181 3.81 -3.38 -9.42
C PHE A 181 3.45 -2.62 -10.70
N PHE A 182 3.44 -1.31 -10.59
CA PHE A 182 3.24 -0.42 -11.72
C PHE A 182 4.53 -0.24 -12.51
N ASP A 183 4.44 -0.35 -13.84
CA ASP A 183 5.50 0.01 -14.77
C ASP A 183 5.10 1.31 -15.49
N PRO A 184 5.75 2.46 -15.21
CA PRO A 184 5.37 3.74 -15.80
C PRO A 184 5.61 3.82 -17.31
N TYR A 185 6.42 2.92 -17.89
CA TYR A 185 6.68 2.87 -19.33
C TYR A 185 5.67 2.02 -20.11
N ALA A 186 5.22 0.90 -19.50
CA ALA A 186 4.32 -0.05 -20.15
C ALA A 186 2.86 0.11 -19.68
N ASP A 187 2.66 0.50 -18.43
CA ASP A 187 1.37 0.43 -17.75
C ASP A 187 0.54 1.72 -17.82
N THR A 188 0.98 2.76 -18.53
CA THR A 188 0.11 3.89 -18.87
C THR A 188 -1.17 3.44 -19.57
N PHE A 189 -1.10 2.38 -20.36
CA PHE A 189 -2.27 1.74 -20.97
C PHE A 189 -3.05 0.83 -20.00
N ARG A 190 -2.40 0.26 -19.00
CA ARG A 190 -3.02 -0.67 -18.04
C ARG A 190 -3.70 0.06 -16.89
N TYR A 191 -3.03 1.04 -16.28
CA TYR A 191 -3.54 1.78 -15.12
C TYR A 191 -4.09 3.16 -15.45
N GLY A 192 -3.78 3.72 -16.61
CA GLY A 192 -4.44 4.93 -17.12
C GLY A 192 -5.98 4.83 -17.10
N PRO A 193 -6.58 3.70 -17.52
CA PRO A 193 -8.03 3.49 -17.36
C PRO A 193 -8.51 3.51 -15.90
N LEU A 194 -7.71 3.04 -14.94
CA LEU A 194 -8.06 3.09 -13.52
C LEU A 194 -7.99 4.51 -12.96
N GLN A 195 -6.99 5.28 -13.35
CA GLN A 195 -6.90 6.70 -12.99
C GLN A 195 -8.08 7.49 -13.57
N HIS A 196 -8.47 7.19 -14.81
CA HIS A 196 -9.65 7.82 -15.44
C HIS A 196 -10.93 7.48 -14.65
N ILE A 197 -11.14 6.23 -14.28
CA ILE A 197 -12.27 5.82 -13.43
C ILE A 197 -12.24 6.56 -12.09
N ILE A 198 -11.07 6.68 -11.45
CA ILE A 198 -10.93 7.40 -10.19
C ILE A 198 -11.34 8.87 -10.37
N ARG A 199 -10.84 9.57 -11.41
CA ARG A 199 -11.21 10.96 -11.70
C ARG A 199 -12.71 11.10 -11.89
N GLN A 200 -13.32 10.28 -12.73
CA GLN A 200 -14.79 10.31 -12.96
C GLN A 200 -15.58 10.10 -11.65
N GLU A 201 -15.17 9.17 -10.80
CA GLU A 201 -15.85 8.93 -9.51
C GLU A 201 -15.63 10.08 -8.52
N LEU A 202 -14.43 10.67 -8.48
CA LEU A 202 -14.16 11.84 -7.64
C LEU A 202 -14.99 13.05 -8.10
N ASP A 203 -15.05 13.31 -9.40
CA ASP A 203 -15.85 14.39 -9.99
C ASP A 203 -17.35 14.20 -9.65
N ALA A 204 -17.87 12.97 -9.81
CA ALA A 204 -19.26 12.64 -9.46
C ALA A 204 -19.57 12.80 -7.97
N LEU A 205 -18.58 12.74 -7.11
CA LEU A 205 -18.67 12.94 -5.66
C LEU A 205 -18.30 14.36 -5.22
N GLU A 206 -18.05 15.26 -6.16
CA GLU A 206 -17.57 16.64 -5.92
C GLU A 206 -16.26 16.68 -5.08
N ARG A 207 -15.44 15.61 -5.17
CA ARG A 207 -14.14 15.51 -4.51
C ARG A 207 -13.03 15.96 -5.45
N LYS A 208 -12.16 16.83 -4.97
CA LYS A 208 -11.00 17.30 -5.74
C LYS A 208 -9.89 16.25 -5.80
N THR A 209 -9.17 16.19 -6.92
CA THR A 209 -8.01 15.29 -7.10
C THR A 209 -6.87 15.60 -6.12
N ASP A 210 -6.68 16.87 -5.73
CA ASP A 210 -5.69 17.29 -4.73
C ASP A 210 -5.99 16.80 -3.30
N SER A 211 -7.19 16.24 -3.07
CA SER A 211 -7.55 15.54 -1.84
C SER A 211 -7.27 14.04 -1.88
N PHE A 212 -6.79 13.50 -3.01
CA PHE A 212 -6.63 12.07 -3.25
C PHE A 212 -5.19 11.74 -3.69
N ALA A 213 -4.56 10.77 -3.06
CA ALA A 213 -3.17 10.38 -3.33
C ALA A 213 -3.08 9.18 -4.28
N MET A 214 -2.08 9.21 -5.17
CA MET A 214 -1.74 8.07 -6.02
C MET A 214 -0.39 7.52 -5.59
N PHE A 215 -0.37 6.24 -5.20
CA PHE A 215 0.83 5.52 -4.79
C PHE A 215 1.11 4.38 -5.75
N ALA A 216 2.35 3.94 -5.84
CA ALA A 216 2.76 2.78 -6.62
C ALA A 216 3.69 1.88 -5.82
N ALA A 217 3.86 0.62 -6.25
CA ALA A 217 4.93 -0.25 -5.80
C ALA A 217 5.81 -0.65 -6.98
N ALA A 218 7.12 -0.75 -6.73
CA ALA A 218 8.08 -1.26 -7.70
C ALA A 218 9.13 -2.11 -6.99
N SER A 219 9.66 -3.12 -7.70
CA SER A 219 10.92 -3.74 -7.28
C SER A 219 12.05 -2.73 -7.45
N MET A 220 12.95 -2.64 -6.49
CA MET A 220 14.05 -1.67 -6.50
C MET A 220 15.38 -2.37 -6.29
N ARG A 221 16.37 -2.00 -7.11
CA ARG A 221 17.75 -2.44 -6.95
C ARG A 221 18.72 -1.43 -7.55
N LEU A 222 19.65 -0.94 -6.74
CA LEU A 222 20.78 -0.17 -7.27
C LEU A 222 21.90 -1.11 -7.74
N THR A 223 22.48 -0.76 -8.85
CA THR A 223 23.60 -1.46 -9.45
C THR A 223 24.64 -0.46 -9.97
N ASN A 224 25.87 -0.92 -10.17
CA ASN A 224 26.92 -0.12 -10.81
C ASN A 224 26.70 -0.04 -12.33
N ALA A 225 27.28 0.96 -12.98
CA ALA A 225 27.18 1.16 -14.42
C ALA A 225 27.71 -0.03 -15.27
N ASN A 226 28.61 -0.83 -14.71
CA ASN A 226 29.14 -2.02 -15.36
C ASN A 226 28.31 -3.29 -15.13
N ASP A 227 27.25 -3.21 -14.31
CA ASP A 227 26.38 -4.34 -14.07
C ASP A 227 25.56 -4.67 -15.33
N PRO A 228 25.45 -5.95 -15.71
CA PRO A 228 24.67 -6.36 -16.89
C PRO A 228 23.22 -5.87 -16.86
N LEU A 229 22.60 -5.72 -15.69
CA LEU A 229 21.23 -5.20 -15.57
C LEU A 229 21.15 -3.72 -15.98
N SER A 230 22.12 -2.89 -15.57
CA SER A 230 22.17 -1.47 -15.95
C SER A 230 22.41 -1.27 -17.45
N GLN A 231 23.05 -2.23 -18.11
CA GLN A 231 23.37 -2.15 -19.53
C GLN A 231 22.25 -2.69 -20.44
N GLN A 232 21.19 -3.28 -19.87
CA GLN A 232 20.09 -3.79 -20.67
C GLN A 232 19.29 -2.64 -21.29
N LYS A 233 18.96 -2.76 -22.57
CA LYS A 233 18.11 -1.81 -23.28
C LYS A 233 16.69 -1.73 -22.69
N GLN A 234 16.19 -2.84 -22.14
CA GLN A 234 14.93 -2.94 -21.42
C GLN A 234 15.22 -3.52 -20.03
N ARG A 235 15.75 -2.69 -19.16
CA ARG A 235 16.01 -3.06 -17.77
C ARG A 235 14.71 -3.07 -16.96
N PRO A 236 14.62 -3.83 -15.86
CA PRO A 236 13.49 -3.71 -14.93
C PRO A 236 13.41 -2.29 -14.36
N VAL A 237 12.18 -1.78 -14.24
CA VAL A 237 11.93 -0.45 -13.68
C VAL A 237 12.47 -0.37 -12.25
N CYS A 238 13.02 0.78 -11.88
CA CYS A 238 13.69 1.03 -10.60
C CYS A 238 14.88 0.08 -10.31
N THR A 239 15.47 -0.52 -11.36
CA THR A 239 16.69 -1.33 -11.27
C THR A 239 17.76 -0.72 -12.14
N GLY A 240 18.94 -0.41 -11.60
CA GLY A 240 20.03 0.20 -12.37
C GLY A 240 20.87 1.18 -11.56
N THR A 241 21.57 2.07 -12.25
CA THR A 241 22.34 3.13 -11.58
C THR A 241 21.40 4.13 -10.86
N PRO A 242 21.90 4.91 -9.89
CA PRO A 242 21.11 5.95 -9.25
C PRO A 242 20.44 6.89 -10.24
N GLU A 243 21.12 7.28 -11.32
CA GLU A 243 20.56 8.15 -12.38
C GLU A 243 19.38 7.50 -13.09
N GLN A 244 19.52 6.22 -13.46
CA GLN A 244 18.47 5.45 -14.11
C GLN A 244 17.23 5.28 -13.20
N VAL A 245 17.46 5.02 -11.93
CA VAL A 245 16.35 4.91 -10.95
C VAL A 245 15.65 6.27 -10.75
N LEU A 246 16.40 7.37 -10.70
CA LEU A 246 15.82 8.71 -10.63
C LEU A 246 14.99 9.07 -11.87
N GLU A 247 15.44 8.65 -13.04
CA GLU A 247 14.66 8.79 -14.28
C GLU A 247 13.34 8.02 -14.18
N ASP A 248 13.36 6.77 -13.71
CA ASP A 248 12.15 5.98 -13.48
C ASP A 248 11.21 6.65 -12.47
N LEU A 249 11.73 7.15 -11.34
CA LEU A 249 10.93 7.86 -10.35
C LEU A 249 10.30 9.14 -10.93
N ASN A 250 11.01 9.84 -11.83
CA ASN A 250 10.44 10.96 -12.56
C ASN A 250 9.30 10.53 -13.48
N HIS A 251 9.40 9.38 -14.16
CA HIS A 251 8.31 8.85 -14.96
C HIS A 251 7.09 8.46 -14.10
N PHE A 252 7.28 7.93 -12.89
CA PHE A 252 6.18 7.76 -11.94
C PHE A 252 5.50 9.08 -11.59
N ALA A 253 6.28 10.12 -11.34
CA ALA A 253 5.75 11.44 -11.02
C ALA A 253 4.98 12.07 -12.21
N LEU A 254 5.51 11.96 -13.44
CA LEU A 254 4.82 12.38 -14.66
C LEU A 254 3.51 11.60 -14.88
N ALA A 255 3.47 10.33 -14.47
CA ALA A 255 2.24 9.53 -14.48
C ALA A 255 1.29 9.87 -13.30
N GLY A 256 1.64 10.84 -12.43
CA GLY A 256 0.80 11.33 -11.36
C GLY A 256 0.95 10.60 -10.02
N TYR A 257 1.96 9.75 -9.85
CA TYR A 257 2.20 9.04 -8.59
C TYR A 257 3.05 9.89 -7.65
N SER A 258 2.58 10.05 -6.42
CA SER A 258 3.21 10.90 -5.41
C SER A 258 4.11 10.13 -4.42
N LEU A 259 4.03 8.79 -4.44
CA LEU A 259 4.87 7.91 -3.64
C LEU A 259 5.09 6.59 -4.37
N VAL A 260 6.33 6.09 -4.35
CA VAL A 260 6.68 4.75 -4.83
C VAL A 260 7.22 3.94 -3.66
N ALA A 261 6.48 2.90 -3.27
CA ALA A 261 6.93 1.94 -2.27
C ALA A 261 7.88 0.92 -2.93
N GLY A 262 9.12 0.88 -2.47
CA GLY A 262 10.15 0.00 -2.98
C GLY A 262 10.15 -1.36 -2.28
N ILE A 263 10.17 -2.43 -3.07
CA ILE A 263 10.50 -3.77 -2.61
C ILE A 263 11.92 -4.04 -3.08
N PHE A 264 12.87 -4.05 -2.14
CA PHE A 264 14.26 -4.27 -2.50
C PHE A 264 14.48 -5.70 -3.00
N ASP A 265 15.04 -5.81 -4.20
CA ASP A 265 15.42 -7.08 -4.81
C ASP A 265 16.87 -7.41 -4.37
N CYS A 266 16.98 -8.36 -3.46
CA CYS A 266 18.25 -8.83 -2.87
C CYS A 266 18.42 -10.32 -3.21
N PRO A 267 19.06 -10.67 -4.35
CA PRO A 267 19.16 -12.04 -4.82
C PRO A 267 19.91 -13.00 -3.90
N SER A 268 20.83 -12.51 -3.05
CA SER A 268 21.52 -13.36 -2.08
C SER A 268 20.55 -13.87 -1.00
N GLY A 269 19.50 -13.09 -0.70
CA GLY A 269 18.61 -13.33 0.43
C GLY A 269 19.21 -12.99 1.79
N GLU A 270 20.44 -12.46 1.82
CA GLU A 270 21.15 -12.13 3.05
C GLU A 270 20.75 -10.73 3.55
N PRO A 271 20.57 -10.56 4.88
CA PRO A 271 20.23 -9.27 5.47
C PRO A 271 21.19 -8.13 5.11
N GLU A 272 22.47 -8.45 4.98
CA GLU A 272 23.53 -7.50 4.68
C GLU A 272 23.32 -6.84 3.30
N GLU A 273 22.94 -7.61 2.28
CA GLU A 273 22.62 -7.06 0.95
C GLU A 273 21.43 -6.08 1.03
N TYR A 274 20.43 -6.43 1.84
CA TYR A 274 19.27 -5.55 2.04
C TYR A 274 19.68 -4.24 2.72
N GLU A 275 20.49 -4.29 3.76
CA GLU A 275 20.99 -3.11 4.47
C GLU A 275 21.81 -2.23 3.55
N GLU A 276 22.75 -2.80 2.77
CA GLU A 276 23.54 -2.09 1.76
C GLU A 276 22.66 -1.38 0.73
N GLN A 277 21.64 -2.04 0.21
CA GLN A 277 20.70 -1.44 -0.75
C GLN A 277 19.93 -0.27 -0.12
N VAL A 278 19.42 -0.43 1.09
CA VAL A 278 18.69 0.63 1.82
C VAL A 278 19.59 1.84 2.05
N GLU A 279 20.83 1.65 2.50
CA GLU A 279 21.80 2.73 2.71
C GLU A 279 22.15 3.42 1.41
N TRP A 280 22.45 2.67 0.37
CA TRP A 280 22.81 3.21 -0.94
C TRP A 280 21.67 4.05 -1.55
N PHE A 281 20.43 3.54 -1.51
CA PHE A 281 19.26 4.33 -1.90
C PHE A 281 19.11 5.61 -1.09
N GLY A 282 19.34 5.53 0.22
CA GLY A 282 19.29 6.69 1.10
C GLY A 282 20.25 7.79 0.66
N HIS A 283 21.48 7.42 0.37
CA HIS A 283 22.52 8.36 -0.03
C HIS A 283 22.35 8.92 -1.44
N GLU A 284 22.11 8.05 -2.42
CA GLU A 284 22.21 8.44 -3.83
C GLU A 284 20.87 8.84 -4.46
N VAL A 285 19.75 8.34 -3.92
CA VAL A 285 18.44 8.51 -4.58
C VAL A 285 17.49 9.38 -3.75
N ILE A 286 17.31 9.08 -2.47
CA ILE A 286 16.21 9.68 -1.67
C ILE A 286 16.28 11.21 -1.60
N SER A 287 17.46 11.78 -1.35
CA SER A 287 17.64 13.24 -1.26
C SER A 287 17.28 13.95 -2.58
N ARG A 288 17.63 13.34 -3.70
CA ARG A 288 17.39 13.86 -5.05
C ARG A 288 15.93 13.64 -5.47
N ALA A 289 15.35 12.50 -5.13
CA ALA A 289 13.96 12.16 -5.45
C ALA A 289 12.95 13.09 -4.77
N LYS A 290 13.27 13.67 -3.60
CA LYS A 290 12.40 14.66 -2.91
C LYS A 290 12.13 15.92 -3.73
N ALA A 291 12.95 16.24 -4.72
CA ALA A 291 12.75 17.39 -5.62
C ALA A 291 11.75 17.08 -6.75
N ILE A 292 11.47 15.81 -7.04
CA ILE A 292 10.55 15.37 -8.08
C ILE A 292 9.11 15.63 -7.61
N LYS A 293 8.30 16.27 -8.46
CA LYS A 293 6.91 16.61 -8.14
C LYS A 293 5.95 15.80 -9.04
N PRO A 294 4.88 15.23 -8.47
CA PRO A 294 3.88 14.52 -9.27
C PRO A 294 3.09 15.48 -10.12
N GLU A 295 2.75 15.05 -11.34
CA GLU A 295 1.84 15.76 -12.22
C GLU A 295 0.38 15.35 -12.00
N GLY A 296 -0.57 16.05 -12.67
CA GLY A 296 -1.97 15.67 -12.68
C GLY A 296 -2.80 16.13 -11.48
N GLY A 297 -2.26 16.98 -10.60
CA GLY A 297 -3.00 17.61 -9.49
C GLY A 297 -3.41 16.65 -8.38
N TRP A 298 -2.69 15.53 -8.22
CA TRP A 298 -2.92 14.60 -7.12
C TRP A 298 -2.25 15.09 -5.81
N ARG A 299 -2.83 14.67 -4.68
CA ARG A 299 -2.29 14.99 -3.34
C ARG A 299 -0.86 14.45 -3.20
N SER A 300 0.06 15.31 -2.78
CA SER A 300 1.38 14.86 -2.31
C SER A 300 1.27 14.24 -0.92
N PRO A 301 2.06 13.21 -0.59
CA PRO A 301 2.16 12.71 0.76
C PRO A 301 2.72 13.82 1.66
N GLY A 302 2.05 14.07 2.77
CA GLY A 302 2.48 15.04 3.78
C GLY A 302 3.58 14.49 4.68
#